data_f16a5b82c49e6658d18dec943710590a
#
_entry.id   f16a5b82c49e6658d18dec943710590a
#
_cell.length_a   1.000
_cell.length_b   1.000
_cell.length_c   1.000
_cell.angle_alpha   90.00
_cell.angle_beta   90.00
_cell.angle_gamma   90.00
#
_symmetry.space_group_name_H-M   'P 1'
#
loop_
_entity.id
_entity.type
_entity.pdbx_description
1 polymer ?
#
loop_
_entity_poly.entity_id
_entity_poly.type
_entity_poly.pdbx_seq_one_letter_code
_entity_poly.pdbx_strand_id
1 'polypeptide(L)'
;MEERKKDIPEKGAIIQRDGRTYAIVAHTPGGLVTPKQLRDIADVTEKYGIPVVKMDSGQRMVLVGIKEEDLDNIWKDLGIDPGAALGLCVHFVKFCPGSTFCRFGQRDSITLGKELDKIFHGFKASAKFKIGVSGCPFSCAE
;
A
#
# COMPACT_ATOMS: atom_id res chain seq x y z
N MET A 1 -7.02 -10.21 -32.01
CA MET A 1 -7.47 -9.76 -30.66
C MET A 1 -6.25 -9.88 -29.76
N GLU A 2 -5.73 -8.76 -29.26
CA GLU A 2 -4.69 -8.83 -28.22
C GLU A 2 -5.29 -9.48 -26.97
N GLU A 3 -4.61 -10.49 -26.47
CA GLU A 3 -5.04 -11.18 -25.23
C GLU A 3 -4.95 -10.19 -24.07
N ARG A 4 -6.06 -10.01 -23.37
CA ARG A 4 -6.13 -9.06 -22.25
C ARG A 4 -5.25 -9.56 -21.11
N LYS A 5 -4.23 -8.77 -20.75
CA LYS A 5 -3.33 -9.09 -19.64
C LYS A 5 -4.09 -9.28 -18.33
N LYS A 6 -3.49 -10.02 -17.39
CA LYS A 6 -4.05 -10.35 -16.08
C LYS A 6 -3.16 -9.76 -14.98
N ASP A 7 -3.67 -9.77 -13.75
CA ASP A 7 -2.86 -9.48 -12.57
C ASP A 7 -1.63 -10.39 -12.50
N ILE A 8 -0.54 -9.85 -11.97
CA ILE A 8 0.72 -10.58 -11.74
C ILE A 8 0.96 -10.64 -10.23
N PRO A 9 0.39 -11.62 -9.51
CA PRO A 9 0.44 -11.68 -8.04
C PRO A 9 1.86 -11.75 -7.48
N GLU A 10 2.76 -12.46 -8.14
CA GLU A 10 4.17 -12.59 -7.74
C GLU A 10 4.95 -11.27 -7.79
N LYS A 11 4.47 -10.31 -8.58
CA LYS A 11 5.01 -8.94 -8.65
C LYS A 11 4.14 -7.90 -7.95
N GLY A 12 3.07 -8.31 -7.29
CA GLY A 12 2.10 -7.40 -6.68
C GLY A 12 1.46 -6.42 -7.66
N ALA A 13 1.39 -6.78 -8.96
CA ALA A 13 0.98 -5.91 -10.03
C ALA A 13 -0.48 -6.16 -10.42
N ILE A 14 -1.29 -5.10 -10.34
CA ILE A 14 -2.73 -5.10 -10.62
C ILE A 14 -2.95 -4.54 -12.01
N ILE A 15 -3.54 -5.35 -12.90
CA ILE A 15 -3.87 -4.90 -14.25
C ILE A 15 -4.86 -3.73 -14.22
N GLN A 16 -4.61 -2.72 -15.00
CA GLN A 16 -5.47 -1.56 -15.08
C GLN A 16 -6.58 -1.72 -16.13
N ARG A 17 -7.54 -0.81 -16.13
CA ARG A 17 -8.72 -0.86 -17.02
C ARG A 17 -8.36 -0.87 -18.51
N ASP A 18 -7.22 -0.29 -18.87
CA ASP A 18 -6.70 -0.29 -20.25
C ASP A 18 -6.26 -1.67 -20.75
N GLY A 19 -6.14 -2.66 -19.84
CA GLY A 19 -5.69 -4.00 -20.14
C GLY A 19 -4.21 -4.11 -20.55
N ARG A 20 -3.41 -3.06 -20.33
CA ARG A 20 -2.01 -2.95 -20.79
C ARG A 20 -1.06 -2.55 -19.67
N THR A 21 -1.46 -1.58 -18.83
CA THR A 21 -0.64 -1.07 -17.75
C THR A 21 -1.03 -1.64 -16.40
N TYR A 22 -0.12 -1.51 -15.44
CA TYR A 22 -0.28 -2.03 -14.09
C TYR A 22 -0.25 -0.94 -13.04
N ALA A 23 -0.85 -1.23 -11.91
CA ALA A 23 -0.62 -0.50 -10.67
C ALA A 23 0.09 -1.40 -9.66
N ILE A 24 0.94 -0.79 -8.85
CA ILE A 24 1.57 -1.43 -7.70
C ILE A 24 1.26 -0.65 -6.44
N VAL A 25 1.26 -1.34 -5.30
CA VAL A 25 0.99 -0.75 -3.99
C VAL A 25 2.24 -0.89 -3.14
N ALA A 26 2.83 0.25 -2.76
CA ALA A 26 3.95 0.26 -1.82
C ALA A 26 3.45 0.00 -0.39
N HIS A 27 4.15 -0.86 0.36
CA HIS A 27 3.81 -1.14 1.76
C HIS A 27 4.28 -0.01 2.67
N THR A 28 3.33 0.82 3.10
CA THR A 28 3.55 1.95 4.00
C THR A 28 2.59 1.86 5.19
N PRO A 29 2.96 1.10 6.25
CA PRO A 29 2.07 0.87 7.39
C PRO A 29 1.53 2.15 8.01
N GLY A 30 0.20 2.29 8.04
CA GLY A 30 -0.48 3.47 8.56
C GLY A 30 -0.18 4.77 7.85
N GLY A 31 0.38 4.72 6.64
CA GLY A 31 0.79 5.90 5.89
C GLY A 31 2.03 6.60 6.45
N LEU A 32 2.75 5.97 7.37
CA LEU A 32 3.98 6.52 7.92
C LEU A 32 5.12 6.27 6.94
N VAL A 33 5.69 7.34 6.41
CA VAL A 33 6.78 7.32 5.44
C VAL A 33 7.90 8.25 5.89
N THR A 34 9.12 7.88 5.54
CA THR A 34 10.29 8.72 5.77
C THR A 34 10.50 9.69 4.61
N PRO A 35 11.22 10.82 4.81
CA PRO A 35 11.60 11.70 3.72
C PRO A 35 12.36 10.99 2.60
N LYS A 36 13.17 9.97 2.95
CA LYS A 36 13.87 9.15 1.96
C LYS A 36 12.89 8.37 1.09
N GLN A 37 11.94 7.66 1.69
CA GLN A 37 10.94 6.90 0.94
C GLN A 37 10.10 7.80 0.00
N LEU A 38 9.77 9.02 0.43
CA LEU A 38 9.07 9.99 -0.42
C LEU A 38 9.92 10.40 -1.63
N ARG A 39 11.23 10.62 -1.45
CA ARG A 39 12.14 10.92 -2.56
C ARG A 39 12.29 9.72 -3.49
N ASP A 40 12.49 8.52 -2.94
CA ASP A 40 12.62 7.29 -3.74
C ASP A 40 11.37 7.08 -4.62
N ILE A 41 10.17 7.33 -4.08
CA ILE A 41 8.92 7.24 -4.84
C ILE A 41 8.87 8.31 -5.94
N ALA A 42 9.24 9.55 -5.63
CA ALA A 42 9.28 10.64 -6.61
C ALA A 42 10.28 10.34 -7.74
N ASP A 43 11.51 9.97 -7.38
CA ASP A 43 12.58 9.67 -8.33
C ASP A 43 12.21 8.51 -9.26
N VAL A 44 11.64 7.43 -8.70
CA VAL A 44 11.14 6.28 -9.48
C VAL A 44 10.01 6.70 -10.41
N THR A 45 9.07 7.50 -9.92
CA THR A 45 7.94 7.99 -10.72
C THR A 45 8.43 8.81 -11.92
N GLU A 46 9.39 9.68 -11.72
CA GLU A 46 10.01 10.48 -12.79
C GLU A 46 10.81 9.61 -13.76
N LYS A 47 11.68 8.74 -13.24
CA LYS A 47 12.54 7.86 -14.03
C LYS A 47 11.79 6.96 -15.00
N TYR A 48 10.68 6.40 -14.55
CA TYR A 48 9.87 5.46 -15.37
C TYR A 48 8.67 6.14 -16.03
N GLY A 49 8.50 7.44 -15.89
CA GLY A 49 7.39 8.19 -16.48
C GLY A 49 6.03 7.71 -15.98
N ILE A 50 5.93 7.35 -14.70
CA ILE A 50 4.68 6.88 -14.09
C ILE A 50 3.71 8.06 -13.97
N PRO A 51 2.53 8.01 -14.61
CA PRO A 51 1.68 9.18 -14.74
C PRO A 51 0.92 9.54 -13.47
N VAL A 52 0.72 8.59 -12.55
CA VAL A 52 -0.12 8.81 -11.36
C VAL A 52 0.47 8.15 -10.13
N VAL A 53 0.60 8.91 -9.06
CA VAL A 53 0.77 8.42 -7.69
C VAL A 53 -0.48 8.77 -6.90
N LYS A 54 -1.05 7.79 -6.22
CA LYS A 54 -2.32 7.94 -5.48
C LYS A 54 -2.20 7.35 -4.08
N MET A 55 -2.86 7.98 -3.12
CA MET A 55 -3.10 7.38 -1.79
C MET A 55 -4.35 6.51 -1.84
N ASP A 56 -4.29 5.29 -1.33
CA ASP A 56 -5.46 4.40 -1.21
C ASP A 56 -6.14 4.51 0.17
N SER A 57 -7.28 3.84 0.32
CA SER A 57 -8.01 3.81 1.59
C SER A 57 -7.29 3.04 2.71
N GLY A 58 -6.24 2.31 2.38
CA GLY A 58 -5.35 1.61 3.32
C GLY A 58 -4.18 2.43 3.80
N GLN A 59 -4.16 3.74 3.51
CA GLN A 59 -3.07 4.66 3.83
C GLN A 59 -1.76 4.29 3.11
N ARG A 60 -1.85 3.70 1.91
CA ARG A 60 -0.69 3.25 1.13
C ARG A 60 -0.54 4.08 -0.14
N MET A 61 0.68 4.15 -0.64
CA MET A 61 0.95 4.80 -1.93
C MET A 61 0.80 3.79 -3.07
N VAL A 62 0.07 4.18 -4.10
CA VAL A 62 -0.20 3.37 -5.30
C VAL A 62 0.40 4.08 -6.50
N LEU A 63 1.26 3.40 -7.24
CA LEU A 63 1.83 3.88 -8.49
C LEU A 63 1.05 3.25 -9.64
N VAL A 64 0.52 4.07 -10.55
CA VAL A 64 -0.43 3.64 -11.59
C VAL A 64 0.09 3.98 -12.97
N GLY A 65 -0.10 3.09 -13.94
CA GLY A 65 0.29 3.29 -15.34
C GLY A 65 1.66 2.71 -15.68
N ILE A 66 2.09 1.67 -14.95
CA ILE A 66 3.39 1.03 -15.09
C ILE A 66 3.34 0.01 -16.24
N LYS A 67 4.40 -0.03 -17.04
CA LYS A 67 4.60 -1.07 -18.04
C LYS A 67 5.11 -2.36 -17.37
N GLU A 68 4.72 -3.51 -17.90
CA GLU A 68 5.11 -4.82 -17.36
C GLU A 68 6.63 -5.01 -17.28
N GLU A 69 7.34 -4.57 -18.31
CA GLU A 69 8.80 -4.67 -18.44
C GLU A 69 9.57 -3.90 -17.36
N ASP A 70 8.95 -2.87 -16.76
CA ASP A 70 9.59 -2.01 -15.76
C ASP A 70 9.36 -2.48 -14.32
N LEU A 71 8.41 -3.40 -14.07
CA LEU A 71 7.97 -3.79 -12.73
C LEU A 71 9.12 -4.21 -11.79
N ASP A 72 10.01 -5.09 -12.26
CA ASP A 72 11.08 -5.62 -11.42
C ASP A 72 12.11 -4.54 -11.08
N ASN A 73 12.42 -3.67 -12.04
CA ASN A 73 13.33 -2.56 -11.84
C ASN A 73 12.74 -1.50 -10.91
N ILE A 74 11.45 -1.23 -11.05
CA ILE A 74 10.72 -0.30 -10.18
C ILE A 74 10.77 -0.77 -8.72
N TRP A 75 10.48 -2.04 -8.44
CA TRP A 75 10.55 -2.59 -7.09
C TRP A 75 11.95 -2.51 -6.50
N LYS A 76 12.96 -2.81 -7.32
CA LYS A 76 14.37 -2.69 -6.91
C LYS A 76 14.75 -1.25 -6.56
N ASP A 77 14.34 -0.30 -7.36
CA ASP A 77 14.69 1.11 -7.17
C ASP A 77 13.90 1.75 -6.01
N LEU A 78 12.65 1.34 -5.80
CA LEU A 78 11.83 1.79 -4.67
C LEU A 78 12.42 1.36 -3.32
N GLY A 79 12.97 0.16 -3.22
CA GLY A 79 13.46 -0.39 -1.95
C GLY A 79 12.39 -0.49 -0.86
N ILE A 80 11.12 -0.55 -1.25
CA ILE A 80 9.94 -0.70 -0.37
C ILE A 80 9.26 -2.01 -0.74
N ASP A 81 8.84 -2.77 0.27
CA ASP A 81 8.16 -4.04 0.05
C ASP A 81 6.79 -3.86 -0.64
N PRO A 82 6.36 -4.83 -1.46
CA PRO A 82 5.03 -4.83 -2.02
C PRO A 82 3.95 -4.89 -0.94
N GLY A 83 2.93 -4.05 -1.07
CA GLY A 83 1.72 -4.13 -0.25
C GLY A 83 0.83 -5.29 -0.70
N ALA A 84 0.25 -6.01 0.25
CA ALA A 84 -0.71 -7.08 -0.03
C ALA A 84 -2.00 -6.47 -0.63
N ALA A 85 -2.12 -6.51 -1.94
CA ALA A 85 -3.24 -5.91 -2.68
C ALA A 85 -4.03 -6.91 -3.51
N LEU A 86 -3.51 -8.12 -3.68
CA LEU A 86 -4.10 -9.19 -4.47
C LEU A 86 -4.38 -10.44 -3.61
N GLY A 87 -5.38 -11.19 -4.00
CA GLY A 87 -5.72 -12.46 -3.35
C GLY A 87 -6.59 -12.32 -2.10
N LEU A 88 -6.80 -13.47 -1.45
CA LEU A 88 -7.59 -13.61 -0.22
C LEU A 88 -6.65 -13.57 0.99
N CYS A 89 -6.41 -12.38 1.49
CA CYS A 89 -5.48 -12.14 2.60
C CYS A 89 -5.86 -10.87 3.38
N VAL A 90 -5.14 -10.62 4.45
CA VAL A 90 -5.16 -9.31 5.12
C VAL A 90 -4.41 -8.31 4.24
N HIS A 91 -5.14 -7.40 3.64
CA HIS A 91 -4.60 -6.45 2.67
C HIS A 91 -3.80 -5.33 3.32
N PHE A 92 -4.27 -4.83 4.44
CA PHE A 92 -3.61 -3.77 5.19
C PHE A 92 -4.12 -3.66 6.62
N VAL A 93 -3.29 -3.05 7.45
CA VAL A 93 -3.66 -2.52 8.75
C VAL A 93 -3.52 -1.01 8.68
N LYS A 94 -4.62 -0.27 8.77
CA LYS A 94 -4.60 1.20 8.86
C LYS A 94 -4.82 1.64 10.30
N PHE A 95 -4.26 2.76 10.67
CA PHE A 95 -4.40 3.28 12.02
C PHE A 95 -4.38 4.81 12.06
N CYS A 96 -5.07 5.36 13.04
CA CYS A 96 -5.10 6.80 13.28
C CYS A 96 -3.85 7.25 14.06
N PRO A 97 -3.60 8.57 14.18
CA PRO A 97 -2.46 9.09 14.96
C PRO A 97 -2.49 8.74 16.47
N GLY A 98 -3.66 8.40 17.01
CA GLY A 98 -3.82 8.02 18.41
C GLY A 98 -3.30 9.05 19.42
N SER A 99 -2.99 8.59 20.64
CA SER A 99 -2.46 9.46 21.70
C SER A 99 -1.07 10.03 21.40
N THR A 100 -0.38 9.52 20.38
CA THR A 100 0.95 10.03 20.00
C THR A 100 0.88 11.43 19.41
N PHE A 101 -0.10 11.74 18.56
CA PHE A 101 -0.18 13.01 17.85
C PHE A 101 -1.55 13.69 17.91
N CYS A 102 -2.63 12.95 18.22
CA CYS A 102 -3.98 13.49 18.20
C CYS A 102 -4.38 13.99 19.60
N ARG A 103 -4.84 15.24 19.70
CA ARG A 103 -5.32 15.81 20.97
C ARG A 103 -6.51 15.07 21.58
N PHE A 104 -7.27 14.34 20.78
CA PHE A 104 -8.41 13.53 21.22
C PHE A 104 -8.04 12.06 21.45
N GLY A 105 -6.82 11.66 21.09
CA GLY A 105 -6.35 10.29 21.21
C GLY A 105 -6.26 9.85 22.68
N GLN A 106 -6.90 8.73 22.99
CA GLN A 106 -6.92 8.13 24.32
C GLN A 106 -6.03 6.90 24.43
N ARG A 107 -5.70 6.28 23.30
CA ARG A 107 -4.90 5.05 23.21
C ARG A 107 -3.85 5.18 22.10
N ASP A 108 -2.75 4.47 22.26
CA ASP A 108 -1.68 4.38 21.29
C ASP A 108 -2.06 3.41 20.14
N SER A 109 -2.67 3.96 19.12
CA SER A 109 -3.06 3.21 17.92
C SER A 109 -1.88 2.96 16.98
N ILE A 110 -0.83 3.77 17.03
CA ILE A 110 0.34 3.60 16.15
C ILE A 110 1.12 2.36 16.52
N THR A 111 1.47 2.18 17.79
CA THR A 111 2.22 1.01 18.24
C THR A 111 1.43 -0.26 17.99
N LEU A 112 0.16 -0.30 18.40
CA LEU A 112 -0.70 -1.46 18.16
C LEU A 112 -0.88 -1.74 16.66
N GLY A 113 -1.12 -0.70 15.86
CA GLY A 113 -1.29 -0.83 14.41
C GLY A 113 -0.05 -1.40 13.73
N LYS A 114 1.15 -0.95 14.10
CA LYS A 114 2.42 -1.49 13.58
C LYS A 114 2.65 -2.95 13.98
N GLU A 115 2.31 -3.33 15.20
CA GLU A 115 2.44 -4.73 15.65
C GLU A 115 1.47 -5.64 14.91
N LEU A 116 0.22 -5.22 14.75
CA LEU A 116 -0.78 -5.96 13.97
C LEU A 116 -0.36 -6.08 12.49
N ASP A 117 0.21 -5.03 11.93
CA ASP A 117 0.71 -5.06 10.56
C ASP A 117 1.84 -6.08 10.38
N LYS A 118 2.80 -6.12 11.29
CA LYS A 118 3.89 -7.12 11.28
C LYS A 118 3.38 -8.56 11.33
N ILE A 119 2.28 -8.81 12.05
CA ILE A 119 1.74 -10.15 12.23
C ILE A 119 0.84 -10.55 11.06
N PHE A 120 -0.01 -9.63 10.61
CA PHE A 120 -1.13 -9.96 9.74
C PHE A 120 -0.98 -9.51 8.30
N HIS A 121 -0.08 -8.57 7.97
CA HIS A 121 0.08 -8.12 6.59
C HIS A 121 0.35 -9.30 5.64
N GLY A 122 -0.52 -9.46 4.64
CA GLY A 122 -0.43 -10.56 3.68
C GLY A 122 -0.83 -11.94 4.23
N PHE A 123 -1.27 -12.03 5.48
CA PHE A 123 -1.72 -13.31 6.07
C PHE A 123 -2.90 -13.87 5.27
N LYS A 124 -2.77 -15.12 4.83
CA LYS A 124 -3.81 -15.78 4.03
C LYS A 124 -5.10 -15.95 4.84
N ALA A 125 -6.22 -15.60 4.23
CA ALA A 125 -7.55 -15.66 4.84
C ALA A 125 -8.56 -16.25 3.84
N SER A 126 -9.75 -16.60 4.32
CA SER A 126 -10.86 -17.07 3.47
C SER A 126 -11.54 -15.95 2.65
N ALA A 127 -11.24 -14.71 2.99
CA ALA A 127 -11.77 -13.52 2.31
C ALA A 127 -10.74 -12.39 2.35
N LYS A 128 -11.00 -11.31 1.59
CA LYS A 128 -10.26 -10.05 1.72
C LYS A 128 -10.54 -9.44 3.09
N PHE A 129 -9.50 -9.22 3.86
CA PHE A 129 -9.60 -8.67 5.20
C PHE A 129 -8.85 -7.35 5.31
N LYS A 130 -9.38 -6.43 6.11
CA LYS A 130 -8.82 -5.11 6.38
C LYS A 130 -8.94 -4.83 7.87
N ILE A 131 -7.90 -4.29 8.49
CA ILE A 131 -7.88 -3.98 9.91
C ILE A 131 -7.77 -2.46 10.07
N GLY A 132 -8.62 -1.90 10.93
CA GLY A 132 -8.54 -0.50 11.34
C GLY A 132 -8.29 -0.39 12.84
N VAL A 133 -7.35 0.46 13.26
CA VAL A 133 -7.00 0.71 14.66
C VAL A 133 -7.23 2.17 15.00
N SER A 134 -8.23 2.44 15.84
CA SER A 134 -8.57 3.78 16.28
C SER A 134 -8.23 3.99 17.75
N GLY A 135 -7.67 5.13 18.09
CA GLY A 135 -7.24 5.48 19.43
C GLY A 135 -8.31 6.17 20.30
N CYS A 136 -9.53 6.38 19.80
CA CYS A 136 -10.65 6.95 20.53
C CYS A 136 -11.98 6.64 19.84
N PRO A 137 -13.14 6.96 20.46
CA PRO A 137 -14.48 6.66 19.91
C PRO A 137 -14.81 7.34 18.57
N PHE A 138 -14.04 8.32 18.10
CA PHE A 138 -14.25 8.93 16.79
C PHE A 138 -13.95 8.01 15.61
N SER A 139 -13.30 6.88 15.83
CA SER A 139 -13.08 5.81 14.83
C SER A 139 -12.48 6.31 13.49
N CYS A 140 -11.51 7.22 13.51
CA CYS A 140 -10.95 7.81 12.30
C CYS A 140 -10.21 6.82 11.38
N ALA A 141 -9.97 5.60 11.83
CA ALA A 141 -9.34 4.54 11.04
C ALA A 141 -10.36 3.51 10.49
N GLU A 142 -11.62 3.84 10.43
CA GLU A 142 -12.67 3.03 9.81
C GLU A 142 -12.56 2.96 8.28
#